data_bd45669e39c98666596432c34fb865a1
#
_entry.id   bd45669e39c98666596432c34fb865a1
#
_cell.length_a   1.000
_cell.length_b   1.000
_cell.length_c   1.000
_cell.angle_alpha   90.00
_cell.angle_beta   90.00
_cell.angle_gamma   90.00
#
_symmetry.space_group_name_H-M   'P 1'
#
loop_
_entity.id
_entity.type
_entity.pdbx_description
1 polymer ?
#
loop_
_entity_poly.entity_id
_entity_poly.type
_entity_poly.pdbx_seq_one_letter_code
_entity_poly.pdbx_strand_id
1 'polypeptide(L)'
;MSXFYTIYKASLIFLFXDIERAFANNYPERLKPKLIERRKNAEKLLASSKPPQPYHEDTPEFAEFEKHPKIQCAKNCVEIKRNDEFGRHVVATRDITIGEILCVENPYAIILTDDPLIHCAMCLELCYNTIPCDNCLFLLFCSEECKNKANSTFHKYECPILASLVDCGIRDTELVALRVAISARGDYESLSSPN
;
A
#
# COMPACT_ATOMS: atom_id res chain seq x y z
N MET A 1 18.46 -8.91 10.99
CA MET A 1 18.56 -10.19 10.24
C MET A 1 17.22 -10.77 9.80
N SER A 2 16.12 -10.37 10.35
CA SER A 2 14.78 -10.93 9.99
C SER A 2 14.16 -10.45 8.62
N UNK A 3 14.40 -9.54 8.17
CA UNK A 3 13.90 -9.01 7.10
C UNK A 3 14.29 -9.64 5.89
N PHE A 4 15.51 -9.76 5.88
CA PHE A 4 16.10 -10.48 4.78
C PHE A 4 15.49 -11.88 4.60
N TYR A 5 15.14 -12.52 5.69
CA TYR A 5 14.60 -13.87 5.65
C TYR A 5 13.16 -13.91 5.11
N THR A 6 12.35 -12.96 5.50
CA THR A 6 10.96 -12.82 5.00
C THR A 6 10.95 -12.49 3.51
N ILE A 7 11.81 -11.58 3.09
CA ILE A 7 12.02 -11.21 1.68
C ILE A 7 12.45 -12.46 0.88
N TYR A 8 13.37 -13.24 1.41
CA TYR A 8 13.88 -14.44 0.75
C TYR A 8 12.78 -15.49 0.52
N LYS A 9 11.93 -15.73 1.52
CA LYS A 9 10.81 -16.69 1.40
C LYS A 9 9.74 -16.20 0.42
N ALA A 10 9.41 -14.92 0.46
CA ALA A 10 8.49 -14.31 -0.50
C ALA A 10 9.04 -14.47 -1.93
N SER A 11 10.35 -14.23 -2.12
CA SER A 11 11.01 -14.43 -3.40
C SER A 11 10.90 -15.87 -3.92
N LEU A 12 10.99 -16.86 -3.04
CA LEU A 12 10.84 -18.27 -3.44
C LEU A 12 9.39 -18.60 -3.86
N ILE A 13 8.41 -18.03 -3.16
CA ILE A 13 6.99 -18.21 -3.50
C ILE A 13 6.70 -17.56 -4.87
N PHE A 14 7.22 -16.37 -5.11
CA PHE A 14 7.09 -15.70 -6.40
C PHE A 14 7.77 -16.50 -7.52
N LEU A 15 8.91 -17.11 -7.24
CA LEU A 15 9.59 -17.98 -8.20
C LEU A 15 8.70 -19.15 -8.67
N PHE A 16 7.90 -19.73 -7.80
CA PHE A 16 6.92 -20.76 -8.20
C PHE A 16 5.85 -20.21 -9.11
N UNK A 17 5.58 -19.21 -8.95
CA UNK A 17 4.63 -18.61 -9.64
C UNK A 17 5.02 -18.37 -11.01
N ASP A 18 6.09 -17.83 -11.05
CA ASP A 18 6.71 -17.54 -12.35
C ASP A 18 7.00 -18.81 -13.16
N ILE A 19 7.46 -19.84 -12.51
CA ILE A 19 7.71 -21.14 -13.17
C ILE A 19 6.40 -21.71 -13.75
N GLU A 20 5.30 -21.65 -13.00
CA GLU A 20 3.98 -22.12 -13.47
C GLU A 20 3.49 -21.27 -14.66
N ARG A 21 3.64 -19.94 -14.57
CA ARG A 21 3.34 -19.02 -15.69
C ARG A 21 4.17 -19.36 -16.93
N ALA A 22 5.46 -19.64 -16.74
CA ALA A 22 6.34 -20.01 -17.85
C ALA A 22 5.86 -21.29 -18.53
N PHE A 23 5.47 -22.31 -17.75
CA PHE A 23 4.93 -23.55 -18.31
C PHE A 23 3.61 -23.33 -19.07
N ALA A 24 2.75 -22.44 -18.55
CA ALA A 24 1.46 -22.12 -19.18
C ALA A 24 1.60 -21.29 -20.47
N ASN A 25 2.71 -20.57 -20.65
CA ASN A 25 2.94 -19.65 -21.78
C ASN A 25 3.98 -20.13 -22.78
N ASN A 26 3.93 -21.42 -23.14
CA ASN A 26 4.75 -22.02 -24.21
C ASN A 26 6.26 -21.79 -24.05
N TYR A 27 6.77 -21.92 -22.83
CA TYR A 27 8.21 -21.77 -22.56
C TYR A 27 9.01 -22.75 -23.43
N PRO A 28 10.15 -22.29 -24.02
CA PRO A 28 10.91 -23.13 -24.96
C PRO A 28 11.33 -24.48 -24.38
N GLU A 29 11.01 -25.57 -25.08
CA GLU A 29 11.25 -26.95 -24.63
C GLU A 29 12.69 -27.17 -24.16
N ARG A 30 13.67 -26.63 -24.89
CA ARG A 30 15.10 -26.79 -24.59
C ARG A 30 15.51 -26.21 -23.23
N LEU A 31 14.67 -25.30 -22.66
CA LEU A 31 14.96 -24.62 -21.38
C LEU A 31 14.11 -25.17 -20.21
N LYS A 32 13.10 -26.00 -20.50
CA LYS A 32 12.24 -26.59 -19.46
C LYS A 32 13.01 -27.36 -18.37
N PRO A 33 14.06 -28.14 -18.74
CA PRO A 33 14.84 -28.84 -17.71
C PRO A 33 15.45 -27.89 -16.66
N LYS A 34 15.87 -26.69 -17.07
CA LYS A 34 16.40 -25.66 -16.14
C LYS A 34 15.33 -25.15 -15.20
N LEU A 35 14.09 -24.95 -15.69
CA LEU A 35 12.98 -24.53 -14.83
C LEU A 35 12.65 -25.60 -13.78
N ILE A 36 12.63 -26.89 -14.22
CA ILE A 36 12.37 -28.03 -13.33
C ILE A 36 13.44 -28.09 -12.23
N GLU A 37 14.69 -27.90 -12.60
CA GLU A 37 15.80 -27.88 -11.66
C GLU A 37 15.68 -26.71 -10.66
N ARG A 38 15.36 -25.52 -11.15
CA ARG A 38 15.11 -24.34 -10.31
C ARG A 38 13.97 -24.60 -9.33
N ARG A 39 12.87 -25.20 -9.81
CA ARG A 39 11.73 -25.57 -8.95
C ARG A 39 12.17 -26.52 -7.83
N LYS A 40 12.88 -27.60 -8.16
CA LYS A 40 13.39 -28.57 -7.16
C LYS A 40 14.30 -27.91 -6.13
N ASN A 41 15.15 -26.99 -6.56
CA ASN A 41 16.03 -26.26 -5.65
C ASN A 41 15.25 -25.33 -4.73
N ALA A 42 14.24 -24.62 -5.26
CA ALA A 42 13.36 -23.79 -4.45
C ALA A 42 12.56 -24.60 -3.43
N GLU A 43 12.05 -25.79 -3.83
CA GLU A 43 11.35 -26.71 -2.92
C GLU A 43 12.26 -27.17 -1.76
N LYS A 44 13.52 -27.52 -2.05
CA LYS A 44 14.50 -27.91 -1.03
C LYS A 44 14.78 -26.74 -0.06
N LEU A 45 14.94 -25.53 -0.59
CA LEU A 45 15.18 -24.34 0.20
C LEU A 45 13.99 -24.03 1.12
N LEU A 46 12.76 -24.13 0.60
CA LEU A 46 11.54 -23.95 1.39
C LEU A 46 11.42 -25.00 2.50
N ALA A 47 11.71 -26.27 2.18
CA ALA A 47 11.63 -27.35 3.15
C ALA A 47 12.67 -27.22 4.28
N SER A 48 13.85 -26.66 3.98
CA SER A 48 14.91 -26.45 4.95
C SER A 48 14.73 -25.15 5.76
N SER A 49 13.84 -24.27 5.32
CA SER A 49 13.63 -22.99 6.00
C SER A 49 12.65 -23.17 7.16
N LYS A 50 13.02 -22.73 8.37
CA LYS A 50 12.09 -22.66 9.49
C LYS A 50 10.91 -21.74 9.10
N PRO A 51 9.67 -22.07 9.52
CA PRO A 51 8.56 -21.13 9.27
C PRO A 51 8.92 -19.76 9.84
N PRO A 52 8.64 -18.69 9.11
CA PRO A 52 8.87 -17.37 9.67
C PRO A 52 8.05 -17.30 10.96
N GLN A 53 8.66 -16.83 12.01
CA GLN A 53 7.89 -16.30 13.11
C GLN A 53 6.93 -15.29 12.50
N PRO A 54 5.65 -15.34 12.84
CA PRO A 54 4.76 -14.31 12.35
C PRO A 54 5.41 -12.97 12.64
N TYR A 55 5.62 -12.19 11.58
CA TYR A 55 6.02 -10.81 11.74
C TYR A 55 4.83 -10.18 12.47
N HIS A 56 4.96 -10.08 13.78
CA HIS A 56 4.16 -9.13 14.51
C HIS A 56 4.65 -7.77 14.00
N GLU A 57 4.02 -7.27 12.98
CA GLU A 57 3.93 -5.84 12.90
C GLU A 57 3.41 -5.44 14.27
N ASP A 58 4.24 -4.75 15.02
CA ASP A 58 3.76 -3.97 16.14
C ASP A 58 2.88 -2.85 15.57
N THR A 59 1.89 -3.25 14.76
CA THR A 59 0.74 -2.39 14.52
C THR A 59 0.12 -2.24 15.90
N PRO A 60 0.18 -1.08 16.47
CA PRO A 60 -0.47 -0.86 17.75
C PRO A 60 -1.88 -1.39 17.62
N GLU A 61 -2.29 -2.23 18.56
CA GLU A 61 -3.65 -2.79 18.55
C GLU A 61 -4.64 -1.65 18.68
N PHE A 62 -5.09 -1.14 17.51
CA PHE A 62 -6.08 -0.05 17.46
C PHE A 62 -7.46 -0.47 17.94
N ALA A 63 -7.65 -1.78 18.16
CA ALA A 63 -8.93 -2.32 18.55
C ALA A 63 -9.31 -2.07 20.01
N GLU A 64 -8.34 -1.73 20.89
CA GLU A 64 -8.57 -1.79 22.32
C GLU A 64 -8.56 -0.44 23.08
N PHE A 65 -8.34 0.70 22.43
CA PHE A 65 -8.41 1.95 23.16
C PHE A 65 -9.83 2.56 23.14
N GLU A 66 -10.17 3.21 24.24
CA GLU A 66 -11.44 3.92 24.38
C GLU A 66 -11.50 5.09 23.39
N LYS A 67 -12.31 4.92 22.32
CA LYS A 67 -12.42 5.89 21.24
C LYS A 67 -13.16 7.15 21.68
N HIS A 68 -12.74 8.27 21.15
CA HIS A 68 -13.41 9.55 21.32
C HIS A 68 -14.81 9.49 20.69
N PRO A 69 -15.87 9.94 21.39
CA PRO A 69 -17.24 9.78 20.89
C PRO A 69 -17.54 10.51 19.57
N LYS A 70 -16.79 11.56 19.26
CA LYS A 70 -17.00 12.36 18.03
C LYS A 70 -15.86 12.18 17.00
N ILE A 71 -14.70 11.66 17.39
CA ILE A 71 -13.53 11.52 16.50
C ILE A 71 -13.13 10.05 16.49
N GLN A 72 -13.65 9.28 15.53
CA GLN A 72 -13.51 7.82 15.50
C GLN A 72 -12.05 7.34 15.44
N CYS A 73 -11.16 8.15 14.90
CA CYS A 73 -9.75 7.80 14.79
C CYS A 73 -8.94 8.16 16.04
N ALA A 74 -9.55 8.88 17.02
CA ALA A 74 -8.86 9.41 18.18
C ALA A 74 -9.24 8.70 19.47
N LYS A 75 -8.31 8.70 20.40
CA LYS A 75 -8.50 8.21 21.77
C LYS A 75 -9.26 9.24 22.59
N ASN A 76 -9.98 8.78 23.62
CA ASN A 76 -10.81 9.63 24.50
C ASN A 76 -10.01 10.60 25.38
N CYS A 77 -8.71 10.69 25.21
CA CYS A 77 -7.83 11.61 25.95
C CYS A 77 -7.55 12.93 25.21
N VAL A 78 -8.25 13.18 24.10
CA VAL A 78 -8.11 14.42 23.35
C VAL A 78 -9.47 15.08 23.13
N GLU A 79 -9.47 16.39 22.88
CA GLU A 79 -10.67 17.19 22.61
C GLU A 79 -10.36 18.24 21.54
N ILE A 80 -11.31 18.50 20.66
CA ILE A 80 -11.19 19.61 19.69
C ILE A 80 -11.69 20.88 20.35
N LYS A 81 -10.86 21.91 20.38
CA LYS A 81 -11.23 23.27 20.81
C LYS A 81 -11.03 24.27 19.68
N ARG A 82 -11.66 25.39 19.80
CA ARG A 82 -11.52 26.50 18.88
C ARG A 82 -11.36 27.80 19.68
N ASN A 83 -10.38 28.61 19.31
CA ASN A 83 -10.21 29.96 19.81
C ASN A 83 -9.65 30.86 18.69
N ASP A 84 -9.56 32.16 18.96
CA ASP A 84 -9.13 33.13 17.93
C ASP A 84 -7.63 33.07 17.66
N GLU A 85 -6.84 32.56 18.61
CA GLU A 85 -5.38 32.46 18.47
C GLU A 85 -4.92 31.30 17.62
N PHE A 86 -5.50 30.10 17.85
CA PHE A 86 -5.07 28.84 17.21
C PHE A 86 -6.10 28.29 16.22
N GLY A 87 -7.26 28.93 16.07
CA GLY A 87 -8.35 28.38 15.29
C GLY A 87 -8.84 27.07 15.91
N ARG A 88 -9.12 26.09 15.07
CA ARG A 88 -9.51 24.73 15.49
C ARG A 88 -8.24 23.94 15.80
N HIS A 89 -8.12 23.43 17.03
CA HIS A 89 -6.95 22.69 17.49
C HIS A 89 -7.33 21.58 18.46
N VAL A 90 -6.44 20.61 18.64
CA VAL A 90 -6.65 19.48 19.54
C VAL A 90 -5.91 19.74 20.85
N VAL A 91 -6.56 19.46 21.97
CA VAL A 91 -5.97 19.58 23.32
C VAL A 91 -6.08 18.24 24.04
N ALA A 92 -5.11 17.97 24.91
CA ALA A 92 -5.16 16.83 25.81
C ALA A 92 -6.16 17.11 26.94
N THR A 93 -6.94 16.11 27.33
CA THR A 93 -7.89 16.19 28.45
C THR A 93 -7.31 15.65 29.77
N ARG A 94 -6.13 15.00 29.67
CA ARG A 94 -5.37 14.45 30.81
C ARG A 94 -3.89 14.38 30.45
N ASP A 95 -3.06 14.02 31.40
CA ASP A 95 -1.65 13.76 31.15
C ASP A 95 -1.49 12.59 30.19
N ILE A 96 -0.57 12.72 29.22
CA ILE A 96 -0.29 11.73 28.19
C ILE A 96 1.11 11.14 28.44
N THR A 97 1.18 9.84 28.45
CA THR A 97 2.44 9.12 28.65
C THR A 97 3.27 9.15 27.36
N ILE A 98 4.59 9.23 27.49
CA ILE A 98 5.49 9.18 26.32
C ILE A 98 5.27 7.86 25.58
N GLY A 99 5.07 7.97 24.25
CA GLY A 99 4.81 6.82 23.38
C GLY A 99 3.33 6.42 23.29
N GLU A 100 2.45 7.07 24.04
CA GLU A 100 1.02 6.76 23.96
C GLU A 100 0.44 7.22 22.62
N ILE A 101 -0.24 6.30 21.92
CA ILE A 101 -0.90 6.59 20.66
C ILE A 101 -2.22 7.33 20.93
N LEU A 102 -2.39 8.47 20.30
CA LEU A 102 -3.56 9.35 20.50
C LEU A 102 -4.57 9.27 19.37
N CYS A 103 -4.10 8.98 18.16
CA CYS A 103 -4.93 8.97 16.97
C CYS A 103 -4.30 8.08 15.90
N VAL A 104 -5.14 7.37 15.17
CA VAL A 104 -4.71 6.64 13.98
C VAL A 104 -5.77 6.76 12.90
N GLU A 105 -5.35 7.21 11.75
CA GLU A 105 -6.24 7.49 10.65
C GLU A 105 -5.68 6.91 9.35
N ASN A 106 -6.55 6.28 8.57
CA ASN A 106 -6.20 5.90 7.21
C ASN A 106 -6.11 7.16 6.34
N PRO A 107 -5.10 7.29 5.51
CA PRO A 107 -5.00 8.46 4.65
C PRO A 107 -6.16 8.50 3.64
N TYR A 108 -6.70 9.69 3.41
CA TYR A 108 -7.79 9.92 2.46
C TYR A 108 -7.37 9.61 1.02
N ALA A 109 -6.13 9.96 0.68
CA ALA A 109 -5.51 9.64 -0.61
C ALA A 109 -4.02 9.42 -0.41
N ILE A 110 -3.47 8.49 -1.15
CA ILE A 110 -2.04 8.14 -1.10
C ILE A 110 -1.48 8.05 -2.51
N ILE A 111 -0.20 8.36 -2.66
CA ILE A 111 0.57 8.07 -3.88
C ILE A 111 1.88 7.40 -3.50
N LEU A 112 2.44 6.70 -4.46
CA LEU A 112 3.77 6.13 -4.37
C LEU A 112 4.76 7.13 -4.95
N THR A 113 5.73 7.57 -4.16
CA THR A 113 6.73 8.56 -4.57
C THR A 113 8.11 7.94 -4.82
N ASP A 114 8.45 6.93 -4.04
CA ASP A 114 9.79 6.32 -4.09
C ASP A 114 9.72 4.90 -4.64
N ASP A 115 10.72 4.55 -5.43
CA ASP A 115 10.94 3.19 -5.96
C ASP A 115 9.67 2.53 -6.55
N PRO A 116 9.01 3.18 -7.53
CA PRO A 116 7.74 2.66 -8.08
C PRO A 116 7.88 1.31 -8.77
N LEU A 117 9.09 0.87 -9.08
CA LEU A 117 9.33 -0.42 -9.74
C LEU A 117 9.27 -1.62 -8.78
N ILE A 118 9.41 -1.38 -7.48
CA ILE A 118 9.44 -2.44 -6.48
C ILE A 118 8.40 -2.27 -5.36
N HIS A 119 7.46 -1.35 -5.55
CA HIS A 119 6.35 -1.17 -4.61
C HIS A 119 5.01 -1.22 -5.34
N CYS A 120 4.01 -1.72 -4.65
CA CYS A 120 2.64 -1.76 -5.17
C CYS A 120 2.00 -0.38 -5.12
N ALA A 121 1.51 0.12 -6.24
CA ALA A 121 0.85 1.44 -6.33
C ALA A 121 -0.47 1.53 -5.55
N MET A 122 -1.02 0.39 -5.09
CA MET A 122 -2.28 0.36 -4.34
C MET A 122 -2.07 0.25 -2.83
N CYS A 123 -1.27 -0.72 -2.36
CA CYS A 123 -1.06 -0.95 -0.92
C CYS A 123 0.29 -0.43 -0.41
N LEU A 124 1.15 0.05 -1.31
CA LEU A 124 2.50 0.58 -1.06
C LEU A 124 3.50 -0.47 -0.56
N GLU A 125 3.09 -1.72 -0.40
CA GLU A 125 3.96 -2.80 0.06
C GLU A 125 5.10 -3.07 -0.92
N LEU A 126 6.24 -3.43 -0.39
CA LEU A 126 7.41 -3.85 -1.15
C LEU A 126 7.08 -5.13 -1.93
N CYS A 127 7.33 -5.13 -3.23
CA CYS A 127 7.04 -6.27 -4.10
C CYS A 127 8.02 -6.33 -5.26
N TYR A 128 8.78 -7.41 -5.34
CA TYR A 128 9.77 -7.62 -6.40
C TYR A 128 9.19 -8.29 -7.65
N ASN A 129 7.97 -8.82 -7.56
CA ASN A 129 7.27 -9.45 -8.69
C ASN A 129 5.98 -8.70 -8.96
N THR A 130 6.10 -7.57 -9.59
CA THR A 130 4.98 -6.65 -9.85
C THR A 130 4.21 -7.03 -11.11
N ILE A 131 2.92 -6.74 -11.11
CA ILE A 131 1.99 -6.91 -12.24
C ILE A 131 1.68 -5.51 -12.77
N PRO A 132 2.00 -5.19 -14.04
CA PRO A 132 1.71 -3.86 -14.57
C PRO A 132 0.22 -3.67 -14.87
N CYS A 133 -0.20 -2.43 -14.94
CA CYS A 133 -1.49 -2.07 -15.53
C CYS A 133 -1.48 -2.47 -17.02
N ASP A 134 -2.59 -3.01 -17.51
CA ASP A 134 -2.69 -3.49 -18.89
C ASP A 134 -2.71 -2.34 -19.92
N ASN A 135 -3.05 -1.13 -19.48
CA ASN A 135 -3.27 -0.01 -20.38
C ASN A 135 -2.14 1.04 -20.37
N CYS A 136 -1.74 1.52 -19.19
CA CYS A 136 -0.78 2.64 -19.11
C CYS A 136 0.65 2.20 -18.81
N LEU A 137 0.87 1.03 -18.20
CA LEU A 137 2.17 0.51 -17.79
C LEU A 137 2.93 1.35 -16.73
N PHE A 138 2.37 2.47 -16.28
CA PHE A 138 2.98 3.35 -15.28
C PHE A 138 2.85 2.83 -13.85
N LEU A 139 1.73 2.14 -13.56
CA LEU A 139 1.48 1.62 -12.22
C LEU A 139 1.70 0.12 -12.16
N LEU A 140 2.38 -0.30 -11.10
CA LEU A 140 2.70 -1.70 -10.82
C LEU A 140 2.00 -2.13 -9.53
N PHE A 141 1.57 -3.39 -9.48
CA PHE A 141 0.76 -3.93 -8.38
C PHE A 141 1.36 -5.25 -7.88
N CYS A 142 1.18 -5.55 -6.60
CA CYS A 142 1.68 -6.81 -6.02
C CYS A 142 0.79 -8.01 -6.36
N SER A 143 -0.46 -7.76 -6.74
CA SER A 143 -1.45 -8.82 -7.03
C SER A 143 -2.54 -8.31 -7.96
N GLU A 144 -3.27 -9.25 -8.58
CA GLU A 144 -4.47 -8.92 -9.37
C GLU A 144 -5.54 -8.26 -8.51
N GLU A 145 -5.63 -8.61 -7.23
CA GLU A 145 -6.55 -7.97 -6.29
C GLU A 145 -6.25 -6.47 -6.14
N CYS A 146 -5.00 -6.11 -5.90
CA CYS A 146 -4.58 -4.71 -5.79
C CYS A 146 -4.79 -3.95 -7.10
N LYS A 147 -4.51 -4.60 -8.24
CA LYS A 147 -4.75 -4.05 -9.58
C LYS A 147 -6.24 -3.76 -9.80
N ASN A 148 -7.10 -4.72 -9.47
CA ASN A 148 -8.56 -4.57 -9.62
C ASN A 148 -9.10 -3.50 -8.69
N LYS A 149 -8.61 -3.43 -7.45
CA LYS A 149 -8.99 -2.42 -6.48
C LYS A 149 -8.60 -1.02 -6.97
N ALA A 150 -7.39 -0.84 -7.47
CA ALA A 150 -6.95 0.43 -8.05
C ALA A 150 -7.84 0.83 -9.25
N ASN A 151 -8.12 -0.12 -10.15
CA ASN A 151 -8.95 0.11 -11.34
C ASN A 151 -10.40 0.45 -11.00
N SER A 152 -10.93 -0.08 -9.90
CA SER A 152 -12.29 0.25 -9.46
C SER A 152 -12.38 1.59 -8.73
N THR A 153 -11.26 2.10 -8.24
CA THR A 153 -11.21 3.34 -7.44
C THR A 153 -10.62 4.51 -8.24
N PHE A 154 -9.35 4.75 -8.09
CA PHE A 154 -8.69 5.95 -8.62
C PHE A 154 -8.12 5.74 -10.03
N HIS A 155 -7.56 4.56 -10.30
CA HIS A 155 -6.75 4.37 -11.51
C HIS A 155 -7.57 4.42 -12.80
N LYS A 156 -8.84 4.05 -12.78
CA LYS A 156 -9.70 4.17 -13.97
C LYS A 156 -9.81 5.61 -14.50
N TYR A 157 -9.66 6.60 -13.62
CA TYR A 157 -9.67 8.02 -14.00
C TYR A 157 -8.27 8.52 -14.37
N GLU A 158 -7.24 8.04 -13.66
CA GLU A 158 -5.84 8.41 -13.91
C GLU A 158 -5.29 7.76 -15.17
N CYS A 159 -5.59 6.48 -15.38
CA CYS A 159 -5.00 5.65 -16.42
C CYS A 159 -5.01 6.30 -17.82
N PRO A 160 -6.13 6.86 -18.30
CA PRO A 160 -6.17 7.44 -19.63
C PRO A 160 -5.38 8.75 -19.78
N ILE A 161 -5.06 9.43 -18.69
CA ILE A 161 -4.40 10.75 -18.73
C ILE A 161 -3.00 10.74 -18.13
N LEU A 162 -2.60 9.64 -17.47
CA LEU A 162 -1.36 9.60 -16.68
C LEU A 162 -0.12 9.88 -17.53
N ALA A 163 -0.04 9.34 -18.75
CA ALA A 163 1.05 9.62 -19.66
C ALA A 163 1.19 11.12 -19.95
N SER A 164 0.07 11.77 -20.25
CA SER A 164 0.04 13.22 -20.52
C SER A 164 0.43 14.03 -19.29
N LEU A 165 -0.02 13.60 -18.11
CA LEU A 165 0.35 14.26 -16.85
C LEU A 165 1.86 14.16 -16.59
N VAL A 166 2.43 12.99 -16.82
CA VAL A 166 3.88 12.76 -16.67
C VAL A 166 4.65 13.63 -17.67
N ASP A 167 4.21 13.67 -18.93
CA ASP A 167 4.83 14.49 -19.98
C ASP A 167 4.77 16.00 -19.66
N CYS A 168 3.70 16.44 -18.98
CA CYS A 168 3.53 17.81 -18.51
C CYS A 168 4.35 18.11 -17.24
N GLY A 169 5.03 17.11 -16.67
CA GLY A 169 5.84 17.27 -15.48
C GLY A 169 5.04 17.39 -14.19
N ILE A 170 3.95 16.64 -14.08
CA ILE A 170 3.13 16.64 -12.85
C ILE A 170 3.98 16.28 -11.63
N ARG A 171 3.82 17.02 -10.56
CA ARG A 171 4.51 16.76 -9.29
C ARG A 171 3.65 15.87 -8.38
N ASP A 172 4.28 15.24 -7.42
CA ASP A 172 3.62 14.34 -6.46
C ASP A 172 2.44 15.02 -5.74
N THR A 173 2.63 16.28 -5.34
CA THR A 173 1.57 17.05 -4.66
C THR A 173 0.33 17.25 -5.54
N GLU A 174 0.54 17.44 -6.83
CA GLU A 174 -0.55 17.61 -7.80
C GLU A 174 -1.26 16.28 -8.05
N LEU A 175 -0.51 15.19 -8.06
CA LEU A 175 -1.09 13.85 -8.22
C LEU A 175 -1.90 13.45 -6.97
N VAL A 176 -1.44 13.80 -5.76
CA VAL A 176 -2.25 13.62 -4.53
C VAL A 176 -3.54 14.43 -4.63
N ALA A 177 -3.46 15.70 -5.06
CA ALA A 177 -4.64 16.57 -5.20
C ALA A 177 -5.65 15.96 -6.20
N LEU A 178 -5.15 15.40 -7.31
CA LEU A 178 -6.00 14.69 -8.27
C LEU A 178 -6.71 13.49 -7.62
N ARG A 179 -5.99 12.67 -6.83
CA ARG A 179 -6.58 11.53 -6.12
C ARG A 179 -7.60 11.95 -5.07
N VAL A 180 -7.36 13.06 -4.37
CA VAL A 180 -8.34 13.64 -3.43
C VAL A 180 -9.62 14.01 -4.21
N ALA A 181 -9.49 14.70 -5.34
CA ALA A 181 -10.64 15.09 -6.18
C ALA A 181 -11.40 13.86 -6.71
N ILE A 182 -10.69 12.83 -7.15
CA ILE A 182 -11.29 11.55 -7.60
C ILE A 182 -12.05 10.88 -6.46
N SER A 183 -11.47 10.85 -5.27
CA SER A 183 -12.07 10.21 -4.09
C SER A 183 -13.33 10.95 -3.63
N ALA A 184 -13.31 12.27 -3.71
CA ALA A 184 -14.47 13.12 -3.37
C ALA A 184 -15.64 12.94 -4.35
N ARG A 185 -15.37 12.57 -5.61
CA ARG A 185 -16.41 12.33 -6.65
C ARG A 185 -17.42 13.46 -6.81
N GLY A 186 -16.96 14.70 -6.67
CA GLY A 186 -17.81 15.87 -6.76
C GLY A 186 -18.38 16.37 -5.44
N ASP A 187 -18.23 15.63 -4.37
CA ASP A 187 -18.62 16.09 -3.02
C ASP A 187 -17.51 16.98 -2.43
N TYR A 188 -17.29 18.10 -3.10
CA TYR A 188 -16.24 19.05 -2.70
C TYR A 188 -16.63 19.86 -1.46
N GLU A 189 -17.92 19.94 -1.14
CA GLU A 189 -18.40 20.60 0.08
C GLU A 189 -17.91 19.89 1.34
N SER A 190 -17.91 18.55 1.32
CA SER A 190 -17.38 17.75 2.43
C SER A 190 -15.89 18.01 2.70
N LEU A 191 -15.12 18.36 1.67
CA LEU A 191 -13.69 18.68 1.79
C LEU A 191 -13.44 20.10 2.33
N SER A 192 -14.38 21.00 2.12
CA SER A 192 -14.24 22.43 2.48
C SER A 192 -14.93 22.77 3.79
N SER A 193 -15.90 21.97 4.23
CA SER A 193 -16.64 22.28 5.47
C SER A 193 -15.74 22.10 6.71
N PRO A 194 -15.62 23.13 7.54
CA PRO A 194 -14.94 22.99 8.83
C PRO A 194 -15.88 22.25 9.80
N ASN A 195 -15.74 20.93 9.87
CA ASN A 195 -16.44 20.15 10.91
C ASN A 195 -15.88 20.45 12.30
#